data_1793fc06cc847df3c45d539a43b3b77a
#
_entry.id   1793fc06cc847df3c45d539a43b3b77a
#
_cell.length_a   1.000
_cell.length_b   1.000
_cell.length_c   1.000
_cell.angle_alpha   90.00
_cell.angle_beta   90.00
_cell.angle_gamma   90.00
#
_symmetry.space_group_name_H-M   'P 1'
#
loop_
_entity.id
_entity.type
_entity.pdbx_description
1 polymer ?
#
loop_
_entity_poly.entity_id
_entity_poly.type
_entity_poly.pdbx_seq_one_letter_code
_entity_poly.pdbx_strand_id
1 'polypeptide(L)'
;MHFYHKKLKSIKGDASFRKFFRKNNYSKSTIVVYSNKEKKKNLIIYDAINKLLIKNNIIAPKLYHQNYKKNYIEIEDFGSCSVFDQLKKIKKQKKQIKIFKKIIYLLLKIQEIKQKKISEIPTKIGQVLYKCLH
;
A
#
# COMPACT_ATOMS: atom_id res chain seq x y z
N MET A 1 12.86 20.21 8.52
CA MET A 1 12.94 19.05 7.62
C MET A 1 12.84 19.57 6.18
N HIS A 2 14.00 19.78 5.51
CA HIS A 2 14.03 20.32 4.15
C HIS A 2 13.79 19.17 3.17
N PHE A 3 12.53 18.95 2.79
CA PHE A 3 12.23 18.23 1.56
C PHE A 3 12.46 19.21 0.42
N TYR A 4 13.41 18.90 -0.46
CA TYR A 4 13.58 19.63 -1.72
C TYR A 4 12.22 19.81 -2.37
N HIS A 5 11.88 21.04 -2.72
CA HIS A 5 10.59 21.52 -3.23
C HIS A 5 10.17 20.92 -4.58
N LYS A 6 10.00 19.60 -4.67
CA LYS A 6 9.20 19.02 -5.75
C LYS A 6 7.79 18.85 -5.20
N LYS A 7 6.82 19.49 -5.87
CA LYS A 7 5.42 19.64 -5.46
C LYS A 7 4.82 18.34 -4.90
N LEU A 8 4.85 18.19 -3.57
CA LEU A 8 4.14 17.15 -2.86
C LEU A 8 2.68 17.59 -2.69
N LYS A 9 1.75 16.87 -3.32
CA LYS A 9 0.32 17.10 -3.17
C LYS A 9 -0.21 16.13 -2.11
N SER A 10 -0.77 16.65 -1.02
CA SER A 10 -1.41 15.82 0.00
C SER A 10 -2.60 15.06 -0.62
N ILE A 11 -2.69 13.78 -0.30
CA ILE A 11 -3.84 12.92 -0.63
C ILE A 11 -4.64 12.75 0.66
N LYS A 12 -5.94 13.05 0.60
CA LYS A 12 -6.84 12.75 1.72
C LYS A 12 -6.80 11.24 1.94
N GLY A 13 -6.30 10.82 3.10
CA GLY A 13 -6.33 9.45 3.56
C GLY A 13 -7.51 9.24 4.52
N ASP A 14 -7.91 7.99 4.68
CA ASP A 14 -8.79 7.57 5.75
C ASP A 14 -8.10 7.78 7.11
N ALA A 15 -8.80 7.51 8.22
CA ALA A 15 -8.33 7.68 9.61
C ALA A 15 -7.09 6.82 9.94
N SER A 16 -6.07 6.89 9.10
CA SER A 16 -4.80 6.18 9.21
C SER A 16 -3.75 7.08 9.87
N PHE A 17 -2.90 6.49 10.70
CA PHE A 17 -1.71 7.17 11.24
C PHE A 17 -0.68 7.54 10.17
N ARG A 18 -0.89 7.12 8.91
CA ARG A 18 -0.06 7.40 7.77
C ARG A 18 -0.60 8.59 7.01
N LYS A 19 0.31 9.43 6.52
CA LYS A 19 0.01 10.53 5.61
C LYS A 19 0.53 10.18 4.23
N PHE A 20 -0.28 10.43 3.22
CA PHE A 20 0.03 10.11 1.84
C PHE A 20 0.21 11.40 1.04
N PHE A 21 1.26 11.44 0.24
CA PHE A 21 1.56 12.58 -0.62
C PHE A 21 1.89 12.07 -2.02
N ARG A 22 1.27 12.65 -3.05
CA ARG A 22 1.67 12.41 -4.42
C ARG A 22 2.85 13.30 -4.76
N LYS A 23 3.92 12.69 -5.24
CA LYS A 23 5.13 13.34 -5.73
C LYS A 23 5.12 13.24 -7.25
N ASN A 24 4.97 14.37 -7.92
CA ASN A 24 5.00 14.44 -9.37
C ASN A 24 6.44 14.66 -9.83
N ASN A 25 6.95 13.73 -10.64
CA ASN A 25 8.18 13.86 -11.41
C ASN A 25 7.80 14.05 -12.88
N TYR A 26 8.73 14.56 -13.69
CA TYR A 26 8.49 14.85 -15.12
C TYR A 26 7.92 13.69 -15.93
N SER A 27 8.25 12.44 -15.59
CA SER A 27 7.84 11.25 -16.33
C SER A 27 6.89 10.32 -15.58
N LYS A 28 6.85 10.37 -14.24
CA LYS A 28 6.08 9.40 -13.43
C LYS A 28 5.76 9.99 -12.07
N SER A 29 4.52 9.77 -11.61
CA SER A 29 4.16 10.08 -10.22
C SER A 29 4.44 8.90 -9.29
N THR A 30 4.76 9.21 -8.03
CA THR A 30 4.95 8.24 -6.96
C THR A 30 4.20 8.69 -5.71
N ILE A 31 3.94 7.78 -4.80
CA ILE A 31 3.31 8.08 -3.51
C ILE A 31 4.35 8.02 -2.40
N VAL A 32 4.52 9.12 -1.68
CA VAL A 32 5.29 9.17 -0.45
C VAL A 32 4.35 8.87 0.71
N VAL A 33 4.63 7.81 1.44
CA VAL A 33 3.90 7.41 2.65
C VAL A 33 4.76 7.78 3.85
N TYR A 34 4.26 8.68 4.67
CA TYR A 34 4.90 9.15 5.89
C TYR A 34 4.16 8.62 7.12
N SER A 35 4.89 8.24 8.16
CA SER A 35 4.34 7.88 9.46
C SER A 35 5.06 8.64 10.57
N ASN A 36 4.36 8.97 11.65
CA ASN A 36 4.99 9.58 12.82
C ASN A 36 6.08 8.65 13.38
N LYS A 37 7.10 9.24 14.04
CA LYS A 37 8.28 8.51 14.56
C LYS A 37 7.92 7.29 15.39
N GLU A 38 6.90 7.42 16.26
CA GLU A 38 6.39 6.34 17.12
C GLU A 38 5.69 5.21 16.34
N LYS A 39 5.25 5.49 15.12
CA LYS A 39 4.50 4.57 14.26
C LYS A 39 5.32 4.03 13.08
N LYS A 40 6.66 4.17 13.09
CA LYS A 40 7.53 3.68 11.99
C LYS A 40 7.37 2.19 11.72
N LYS A 41 7.02 1.38 12.72
CA LYS A 41 6.70 -0.05 12.56
C LYS A 41 5.62 -0.26 11.51
N ASN A 42 4.63 0.64 11.42
CA ASN A 42 3.55 0.57 10.45
C ASN A 42 4.02 0.67 9.00
N LEU A 43 5.13 1.38 8.72
CA LEU A 43 5.72 1.44 7.37
C LEU A 43 6.40 0.13 7.01
N ILE A 44 7.09 -0.52 7.95
CA ILE A 44 7.73 -1.81 7.76
C ILE A 44 6.68 -2.89 7.49
N ILE A 45 5.60 -2.91 8.28
CA ILE A 45 4.48 -3.84 8.11
C ILE A 45 3.80 -3.60 6.76
N TYR A 46 3.56 -2.35 6.38
CA TYR A 46 2.97 -1.99 5.11
C TYR A 46 3.79 -2.51 3.92
N ASP A 47 5.10 -2.31 3.95
CA ASP A 47 6.02 -2.82 2.92
C ASP A 47 6.05 -4.36 2.91
N ALA A 48 6.08 -5.00 4.07
CA ALA A 48 6.07 -6.45 4.19
C ALA A 48 4.78 -7.06 3.59
N ILE A 49 3.63 -6.46 3.88
CA ILE A 49 2.34 -6.89 3.31
C ILE A 49 2.35 -6.71 1.79
N ASN A 50 2.79 -5.57 1.27
CA ASN A 50 2.86 -5.36 -0.17
C ASN A 50 3.77 -6.40 -0.87
N LYS A 51 4.92 -6.70 -0.30
CA LYS A 51 5.83 -7.75 -0.81
C LYS A 51 5.18 -9.12 -0.81
N LEU A 52 4.45 -9.45 0.27
CA LEU A 52 3.71 -10.72 0.37
C LEU A 52 2.63 -10.82 -0.72
N LEU A 53 1.86 -9.77 -0.93
CA LEU A 53 0.83 -9.71 -1.97
C LEU A 53 1.44 -9.90 -3.37
N ILE A 54 2.49 -9.14 -3.69
CA ILE A 54 3.20 -9.23 -4.98
C ILE A 54 3.76 -10.65 -5.20
N LYS A 55 4.35 -11.26 -4.16
CA LYS A 55 4.88 -12.64 -4.23
C LYS A 55 3.79 -13.66 -4.56
N ASN A 56 2.54 -13.40 -4.16
CA ASN A 56 1.38 -14.25 -4.45
C ASN A 56 0.59 -13.80 -5.69
N ASN A 57 1.22 -13.05 -6.61
CA ASN A 57 0.61 -12.55 -7.84
C ASN A 57 -0.64 -11.68 -7.60
N ILE A 58 -0.67 -10.98 -6.48
CA ILE A 58 -1.70 -9.99 -6.18
C ILE A 58 -1.11 -8.60 -6.41
N ILE A 59 -1.84 -7.77 -7.14
CA ILE A 59 -1.41 -6.41 -7.46
C ILE A 59 -1.36 -5.59 -6.18
N ALA A 60 -0.17 -5.10 -5.85
CA ALA A 60 0.08 -4.18 -4.74
C ALA A 60 1.15 -3.16 -5.14
N PRO A 61 1.19 -1.97 -4.52
CA PRO A 61 2.16 -0.94 -4.86
C PRO A 61 3.60 -1.42 -4.64
N LYS A 62 4.45 -1.30 -5.67
CA LYS A 62 5.88 -1.61 -5.56
C LYS A 62 6.58 -0.57 -4.70
N LEU A 63 7.50 -1.02 -3.87
CA LEU A 63 8.40 -0.14 -3.12
C LEU A 63 9.51 0.35 -4.06
N TYR A 64 9.67 1.66 -4.20
CA TYR A 64 10.76 2.28 -4.96
C TYR A 64 11.89 2.78 -4.06
N HIS A 65 11.55 3.37 -2.91
CA HIS A 65 12.53 3.89 -1.97
C HIS A 65 12.04 3.75 -0.53
N GLN A 66 12.98 3.55 0.39
CA GLN A 66 12.69 3.48 1.83
C GLN A 66 13.69 4.33 2.62
N ASN A 67 13.16 5.08 3.60
CA ASN A 67 13.98 5.79 4.57
C ASN A 67 13.29 5.74 5.94
N TYR A 68 13.45 4.61 6.61
CA TYR A 68 12.83 4.41 7.93
C TYR A 68 13.41 5.34 9.01
N LYS A 69 14.64 5.85 8.84
CA LYS A 69 15.22 6.86 9.76
C LYS A 69 14.45 8.17 9.69
N LYS A 70 13.97 8.55 8.51
CA LYS A 70 13.14 9.75 8.27
C LYS A 70 11.62 9.44 8.24
N ASN A 71 11.22 8.24 8.62
CA ASN A 71 9.81 7.78 8.73
C ASN A 71 9.00 7.88 7.44
N TYR A 72 9.59 7.60 6.28
CA TYR A 72 8.85 7.53 5.02
C TYR A 72 9.32 6.41 4.11
N ILE A 73 8.42 6.02 3.21
CA ILE A 73 8.68 5.16 2.07
C ILE A 73 8.09 5.81 0.81
N GLU A 74 8.62 5.47 -0.34
CA GLU A 74 8.11 5.89 -1.65
C GLU A 74 7.67 4.65 -2.43
N ILE A 75 6.41 4.64 -2.87
CA ILE A 75 5.76 3.50 -3.51
C ILE A 75 5.15 3.89 -4.85
N GLU A 76 4.73 2.91 -5.60
CA GLU A 76 4.04 3.05 -6.88
C GLU A 76 2.73 3.83 -6.72
N ASP A 77 2.46 4.73 -7.67
CA ASP A 77 1.20 5.46 -7.77
C ASP A 77 0.28 4.77 -8.78
N PHE A 78 -0.83 4.23 -8.31
CA PHE A 78 -1.88 3.65 -9.15
C PHE A 78 -2.84 4.69 -9.73
N GLY A 79 -2.56 5.98 -9.54
CA GLY A 79 -3.38 7.08 -10.02
C GLY A 79 -4.46 7.51 -9.02
N SER A 80 -5.38 8.33 -9.50
CA SER A 80 -6.42 8.96 -8.66
C SER A 80 -7.81 8.35 -8.82
N CYS A 81 -7.97 7.40 -9.72
CA CYS A 81 -9.29 6.83 -10.00
C CYS A 81 -9.56 5.63 -9.07
N SER A 82 -10.37 5.83 -8.04
CA SER A 82 -10.79 4.75 -7.15
C SER A 82 -11.85 3.85 -7.80
N VAL A 83 -11.98 2.62 -7.29
CA VAL A 83 -13.08 1.71 -7.69
C VAL A 83 -14.44 2.34 -7.39
N PHE A 84 -14.56 3.07 -6.28
CA PHE A 84 -15.77 3.79 -5.91
C PHE A 84 -16.14 4.86 -6.95
N ASP A 85 -15.16 5.65 -7.43
CA ASP A 85 -15.41 6.66 -8.47
C ASP A 85 -15.80 6.03 -9.79
N GLN A 86 -15.22 4.87 -10.13
CA GLN A 86 -15.61 4.10 -11.30
C GLN A 86 -17.06 3.59 -11.18
N LEU A 87 -17.43 3.01 -10.04
CA LEU A 87 -18.78 2.50 -9.82
C LEU A 87 -19.83 3.58 -9.89
N LYS A 88 -19.56 4.78 -9.37
CA LYS A 88 -20.48 5.94 -9.49
C LYS A 88 -20.76 6.34 -10.93
N LYS A 89 -19.80 6.20 -11.83
CA LYS A 89 -19.93 6.57 -13.26
C LYS A 89 -20.67 5.50 -14.07
N ILE A 90 -20.76 4.28 -13.58
CA ILE A 90 -21.35 3.16 -14.31
C ILE A 90 -22.84 3.07 -14.01
N LYS A 91 -23.69 3.43 -15.00
CA LYS A 91 -25.14 3.31 -14.88
C LYS A 91 -25.66 1.85 -15.10
N LYS A 92 -24.92 1.02 -15.85
CA LYS A 92 -25.35 -0.35 -16.20
C LYS A 92 -25.04 -1.31 -15.07
N GLN A 93 -26.06 -1.85 -14.40
CA GLN A 93 -25.94 -2.80 -13.29
C GLN A 93 -25.07 -4.03 -13.62
N LYS A 94 -25.21 -4.61 -14.82
CA LYS A 94 -24.36 -5.75 -15.27
C LYS A 94 -22.85 -5.43 -15.20
N LYS A 95 -22.46 -4.16 -15.52
CA LYS A 95 -21.06 -3.73 -15.44
C LYS A 95 -20.61 -3.56 -13.98
N GLN A 96 -21.46 -3.04 -13.10
CA GLN A 96 -21.17 -2.94 -11.66
C GLN A 96 -20.96 -4.33 -11.05
N ILE A 97 -21.86 -5.29 -11.33
CA ILE A 97 -21.73 -6.67 -10.86
C ILE A 97 -20.42 -7.30 -11.31
N LYS A 98 -19.98 -7.05 -12.56
CA LYS A 98 -18.68 -7.57 -13.04
C LYS A 98 -17.50 -7.03 -12.22
N ILE A 99 -17.54 -5.77 -11.78
CA ILE A 99 -16.51 -5.18 -10.92
C ILE A 99 -16.56 -5.81 -9.53
N PHE A 100 -17.73 -5.94 -8.92
CA PHE A 100 -17.88 -6.61 -7.63
C PHE A 100 -17.38 -8.06 -7.64
N LYS A 101 -17.69 -8.84 -8.68
CA LYS A 101 -17.15 -10.20 -8.84
C LYS A 101 -15.61 -10.20 -8.85
N LYS A 102 -14.97 -9.24 -9.53
CA LYS A 102 -13.51 -9.13 -9.53
C LYS A 102 -12.94 -8.80 -8.14
N ILE A 103 -13.62 -7.93 -7.38
CA ILE A 103 -13.20 -7.58 -6.00
C ILE A 103 -13.32 -8.79 -5.09
N ILE A 104 -14.46 -9.53 -5.15
CA ILE A 104 -14.68 -10.74 -4.37
C ILE A 104 -13.61 -11.77 -4.70
N TYR A 105 -13.33 -11.99 -5.98
CA TYR A 105 -12.26 -12.92 -6.40
C TYR A 105 -10.89 -12.52 -5.86
N LEU A 106 -10.57 -11.22 -5.86
CA LEU A 106 -9.33 -10.72 -5.26
C LEU A 106 -9.27 -10.98 -3.76
N LEU A 107 -10.36 -10.75 -3.03
CA LEU A 107 -10.45 -11.02 -1.58
C LEU A 107 -10.27 -12.50 -1.28
N LEU A 108 -10.90 -13.40 -2.06
CA LEU A 108 -10.70 -14.83 -1.92
C LEU A 108 -9.23 -15.23 -2.11
N LYS A 109 -8.57 -14.70 -3.16
CA LYS A 109 -7.13 -14.92 -3.36
C LYS A 109 -6.28 -14.45 -2.18
N ILE A 110 -6.63 -13.33 -1.56
CA ILE A 110 -5.90 -12.83 -0.38
C ILE A 110 -6.10 -13.79 0.80
N GLN A 111 -7.31 -14.32 1.00
CA GLN A 111 -7.61 -15.28 2.07
C GLN A 111 -6.92 -16.64 1.86
N GLU A 112 -6.66 -17.03 0.62
CA GLU A 112 -5.93 -18.26 0.28
C GLU A 112 -4.43 -18.17 0.55
N ILE A 113 -3.88 -16.98 0.84
CA ILE A 113 -2.47 -16.83 1.17
C ILE A 113 -2.20 -17.58 2.47
N LYS A 114 -1.62 -18.78 2.35
CA LYS A 114 -1.18 -19.55 3.51
C LYS A 114 -0.06 -18.78 4.22
N GLN A 115 -0.25 -18.52 5.49
CA GLN A 115 0.84 -18.03 6.34
C GLN A 115 1.93 -19.09 6.38
N LYS A 116 3.04 -18.85 5.71
CA LYS A 116 4.22 -19.67 5.89
C LYS A 116 4.66 -19.53 7.34
N LYS A 117 5.13 -20.63 7.95
CA LYS A 117 5.70 -20.60 9.32
C LYS A 117 6.70 -19.44 9.41
N ILE A 118 6.66 -18.72 10.52
CA ILE A 118 7.48 -17.52 10.79
C ILE A 118 8.98 -17.77 10.56
N SER A 119 9.44 -19.01 10.70
CA SER A 119 10.79 -19.46 10.39
C SER A 119 11.24 -19.29 8.93
N GLU A 120 10.29 -19.16 7.98
CA GLU A 120 10.59 -18.98 6.55
C GLU A 120 10.59 -17.51 6.10
N ILE A 121 10.29 -16.58 7.01
CA ILE A 121 10.31 -15.14 6.73
C ILE A 121 11.72 -14.64 7.05
N PRO A 122 12.37 -13.86 6.15
CA PRO A 122 13.68 -13.26 6.44
C PRO A 122 13.69 -12.61 7.82
N THR A 123 14.67 -12.94 8.65
CA THR A 123 14.74 -12.70 10.10
C THR A 123 14.30 -11.30 10.57
N LYS A 124 14.60 -10.24 9.81
CA LYS A 124 14.21 -8.87 10.16
C LYS A 124 12.70 -8.62 10.03
N ILE A 125 12.01 -9.26 9.10
CA ILE A 125 10.56 -9.10 8.87
C ILE A 125 9.79 -10.05 9.80
N GLY A 126 10.28 -11.27 9.99
CA GLY A 126 9.68 -12.26 10.88
C GLY A 126 9.61 -11.80 12.33
N GLN A 127 10.69 -11.19 12.85
CA GLN A 127 10.72 -10.63 14.21
C GLN A 127 9.72 -9.48 14.42
N VAL A 128 9.51 -8.65 13.39
CA VAL A 128 8.55 -7.54 13.49
C VAL A 128 7.12 -8.07 13.46
N LEU A 129 6.81 -9.04 12.60
CA LEU A 129 5.48 -9.65 12.52
C LEU A 129 5.14 -10.46 13.78
N TYR A 130 6.10 -11.24 14.31
CA TYR A 130 5.93 -12.00 15.55
C TYR A 130 5.58 -11.10 16.75
N LYS A 131 6.30 -9.97 16.91
CA LYS A 131 6.04 -8.99 17.99
C LYS A 131 4.75 -8.19 17.82
N CYS A 132 4.10 -8.24 16.68
CA CYS A 132 2.82 -7.55 16.43
C CYS A 132 1.61 -8.47 16.59
N LEU A 133 1.82 -9.79 16.61
CA LEU A 133 0.76 -10.79 16.73
C LEU A 133 0.65 -11.36 18.17
N HIS A 134 1.61 -11.03 19.04
CA HIS A 134 1.68 -11.39 20.46
C HIS A 134 1.96 -10.14 21.29
#